data_25f7abc2a3de0bf4932193861fa0a47e
#
_entry.id   25f7abc2a3de0bf4932193861fa0a47e
#
_cell.length_a   1.000
_cell.length_b   1.000
_cell.length_c   1.000
_cell.angle_alpha   90.00
_cell.angle_beta   90.00
_cell.angle_gamma   90.00
#
_symmetry.space_group_name_H-M   'P 1'
#
loop_
_entity.id
_entity.type
_entity.pdbx_description
1 polymer ?
#
loop_
_entity_poly.entity_id
_entity_poly.type
_entity_poly.pdbx_seq_one_letter_code
_entity_poly.pdbx_strand_id
1 'polypeptide(L)'
;MEPTLEPLLFADRPHWADVIPQAQYEDGDPVAPIFYTEEYKDATDYFRGIVKIGEQSQRVLELTESIIRQNPAHYTAWQYRYETLLAINAPLDVELRLMDELAIKFMKTYQVWHHRQLLVVLTRKPQAELAFITRALSGEDQKNYHTWSYRQWLLSYFNDEEELWSGELDFVDEMLTRDVRNNSAWHHRFFVVWASGVREGEEDRERIVRRELIYVKQNISFAPNNFAAWNYLRGMLTHLKMPFSTVIDFVKLYTVPFDPSRTDIVDLENPPPSKQAHLPCVHAIEFLADIHEREGGQSGIEQAVELWRQLVKEDTMRKP
;
A
#
# COMPACT_ATOMS: atom_id res chain seq x y z
N MET A 1 20.37 -28.53 24.49
CA MET A 1 20.51 -28.10 23.08
C MET A 1 20.30 -29.36 22.26
N GLU A 2 19.12 -29.51 21.67
CA GLU A 2 18.92 -30.55 20.67
C GLU A 2 19.78 -30.22 19.46
N PRO A 3 20.44 -31.21 18.83
CA PRO A 3 21.21 -31.00 17.62
C PRO A 3 20.23 -30.54 16.54
N THR A 4 20.35 -29.31 16.07
CA THR A 4 19.70 -28.86 14.83
C THR A 4 20.31 -29.73 13.72
N LEU A 5 19.55 -30.72 13.27
CA LEU A 5 19.89 -31.49 12.07
C LEU A 5 19.96 -30.46 10.92
N GLU A 6 21.14 -30.29 10.34
CA GLU A 6 21.28 -29.50 9.12
C GLU A 6 20.30 -30.04 8.07
N PRO A 7 19.58 -29.18 7.35
CA PRO A 7 18.66 -29.65 6.33
C PRO A 7 19.41 -30.40 5.25
N LEU A 8 19.03 -31.67 5.03
CA LEU A 8 19.62 -32.53 3.99
C LEU A 8 19.53 -31.83 2.62
N LEU A 9 20.67 -31.74 1.92
CA LEU A 9 20.74 -31.27 0.54
C LEU A 9 19.84 -32.14 -0.36
N PHE A 10 19.39 -31.62 -1.49
CA PHE A 10 18.64 -32.42 -2.49
C PHE A 10 19.52 -33.56 -3.03
N ALA A 11 20.81 -33.32 -3.16
CA ALA A 11 21.82 -34.35 -3.53
C ALA A 11 21.82 -35.56 -2.60
N ASP A 12 21.53 -35.40 -1.32
CA ASP A 12 21.55 -36.46 -0.32
C ASP A 12 20.20 -37.20 -0.19
N ARG A 13 19.17 -36.77 -0.91
CA ARG A 13 17.83 -37.35 -0.82
C ARG A 13 17.62 -38.44 -1.87
N PRO A 14 17.37 -39.70 -1.48
CA PRO A 14 17.25 -40.82 -2.43
C PRO A 14 16.24 -40.63 -3.55
N HIS A 15 15.14 -39.91 -3.29
CA HIS A 15 14.08 -39.65 -4.28
C HIS A 15 14.42 -38.54 -5.31
N TRP A 16 15.63 -37.98 -5.24
CA TRP A 16 16.19 -37.03 -6.20
C TRP A 16 17.35 -37.65 -7.02
N ALA A 17 17.72 -38.89 -6.77
CA ALA A 17 18.88 -39.57 -7.40
C ALA A 17 18.74 -39.74 -8.94
N ASP A 18 17.51 -39.64 -9.46
CA ASP A 18 17.19 -39.70 -10.89
C ASP A 18 17.36 -38.37 -11.62
N VAL A 19 17.51 -37.27 -10.90
CA VAL A 19 17.69 -35.92 -11.47
C VAL A 19 19.17 -35.60 -11.58
N ILE A 20 19.60 -35.22 -12.78
CA ILE A 20 20.95 -34.71 -13.02
C ILE A 20 20.98 -33.21 -12.76
N PRO A 21 21.65 -32.76 -11.66
CA PRO A 21 21.72 -31.34 -11.38
C PRO A 21 22.53 -30.62 -12.46
N GLN A 22 22.16 -29.39 -12.76
CA GLN A 22 22.83 -28.56 -13.77
C GLN A 22 23.51 -27.39 -13.07
N ALA A 23 24.81 -27.26 -13.24
CA ALA A 23 25.59 -26.18 -12.64
C ALA A 23 25.18 -24.80 -13.22
N GLN A 24 25.37 -23.75 -12.44
CA GLN A 24 25.05 -22.38 -12.86
C GLN A 24 25.88 -21.92 -14.08
N TYR A 25 27.11 -22.39 -14.16
CA TYR A 25 28.08 -22.05 -15.22
C TYR A 25 28.59 -23.34 -15.85
N GLU A 26 27.88 -23.84 -16.88
CA GLU A 26 28.29 -25.07 -17.60
C GLU A 26 29.33 -24.79 -18.71
N ASP A 27 29.27 -23.60 -19.34
CA ASP A 27 29.98 -23.33 -20.61
C ASP A 27 31.11 -22.29 -20.50
N GLY A 28 31.65 -22.04 -19.33
CA GLY A 28 32.80 -21.13 -19.17
C GLY A 28 32.89 -20.38 -17.84
N ASP A 29 34.03 -19.71 -17.64
CA ASP A 29 34.26 -18.89 -16.46
C ASP A 29 33.50 -17.57 -16.55
N PRO A 30 32.61 -17.25 -15.59
CA PRO A 30 31.87 -16.01 -15.57
C PRO A 30 32.80 -14.81 -15.29
N VAL A 31 32.55 -13.67 -15.94
CA VAL A 31 33.29 -12.42 -15.66
C VAL A 31 33.08 -11.96 -14.22
N ALA A 32 31.90 -12.22 -13.65
CA ALA A 32 31.54 -11.89 -12.28
C ALA A 32 30.72 -13.04 -11.69
N PRO A 33 31.35 -14.01 -11.01
CA PRO A 33 30.66 -15.14 -10.42
C PRO A 33 29.79 -14.68 -9.24
N ILE A 34 28.56 -15.24 -9.15
CA ILE A 34 27.68 -15.06 -8.00
C ILE A 34 27.87 -16.27 -7.08
N PHE A 35 28.28 -16.01 -5.83
CA PHE A 35 28.47 -17.05 -4.83
C PHE A 35 27.17 -17.29 -4.08
N TYR A 36 26.65 -18.51 -4.17
CA TYR A 36 25.50 -19.00 -3.42
C TYR A 36 25.96 -19.74 -2.15
N THR A 37 25.06 -19.81 -1.15
CA THR A 37 25.23 -20.78 -0.08
C THR A 37 25.14 -22.20 -0.67
N GLU A 38 25.68 -23.20 0.04
CA GLU A 38 25.67 -24.58 -0.42
C GLU A 38 24.23 -25.07 -0.67
N GLU A 39 23.32 -24.79 0.25
CA GLU A 39 21.91 -25.18 0.17
C GLU A 39 21.19 -24.52 -1.00
N TYR A 40 21.45 -23.23 -1.25
CA TYR A 40 20.82 -22.51 -2.35
C TYR A 40 21.38 -22.96 -3.70
N LYS A 41 22.69 -23.22 -3.76
CA LYS A 41 23.34 -23.76 -4.95
C LYS A 41 22.79 -25.14 -5.29
N ASP A 42 22.73 -26.05 -4.33
CA ASP A 42 22.18 -27.38 -4.50
C ASP A 42 20.73 -27.31 -5.02
N ALA A 43 19.87 -26.59 -4.33
CA ALA A 43 18.46 -26.44 -4.75
C ALA A 43 18.33 -25.86 -6.17
N THR A 44 19.12 -24.86 -6.53
CA THR A 44 19.06 -24.25 -7.86
C THR A 44 19.68 -25.11 -8.95
N ASP A 45 20.71 -25.92 -8.65
CA ASP A 45 21.30 -26.88 -9.60
C ASP A 45 20.26 -27.99 -9.93
N TYR A 46 19.58 -28.54 -8.92
CA TYR A 46 18.48 -29.48 -9.11
C TYR A 46 17.30 -28.85 -9.85
N PHE A 47 16.97 -27.60 -9.55
CA PHE A 47 15.89 -26.88 -10.24
C PHE A 47 16.16 -26.73 -11.74
N ARG A 48 17.39 -26.39 -12.13
CA ARG A 48 17.78 -26.34 -13.55
C ARG A 48 17.68 -27.71 -14.21
N GLY A 49 18.04 -28.78 -13.49
CA GLY A 49 17.84 -30.17 -13.95
C GLY A 49 16.36 -30.49 -14.19
N ILE A 50 15.49 -30.14 -13.26
CA ILE A 50 14.02 -30.30 -13.37
C ILE A 50 13.47 -29.51 -14.55
N VAL A 51 13.86 -28.24 -14.72
CA VAL A 51 13.41 -27.42 -15.85
C VAL A 51 13.82 -28.03 -17.19
N LYS A 52 15.03 -28.59 -17.27
CA LYS A 52 15.57 -29.23 -18.49
C LYS A 52 14.77 -30.47 -18.92
N ILE A 53 14.28 -31.27 -17.96
CA ILE A 53 13.45 -32.45 -18.26
C ILE A 53 11.95 -32.14 -18.31
N GLY A 54 11.53 -30.93 -17.90
CA GLY A 54 10.15 -30.49 -17.92
C GLY A 54 9.26 -31.20 -16.90
N GLU A 55 9.81 -31.67 -15.78
CA GLU A 55 9.05 -32.38 -14.77
C GLU A 55 8.11 -31.45 -14.01
N GLN A 56 6.84 -31.85 -13.90
CA GLN A 56 5.81 -31.18 -13.09
C GLN A 56 5.20 -32.23 -12.14
N SER A 57 5.62 -32.19 -10.86
CA SER A 57 5.26 -33.19 -9.87
C SER A 57 5.19 -32.59 -8.47
N GLN A 58 4.73 -33.38 -7.49
CA GLN A 58 4.67 -32.95 -6.08
C GLN A 58 6.07 -32.60 -5.51
N ARG A 59 7.13 -33.34 -5.90
CA ARG A 59 8.49 -33.03 -5.41
C ARG A 59 9.03 -31.69 -5.95
N VAL A 60 8.55 -31.25 -7.10
CA VAL A 60 8.91 -29.94 -7.67
C VAL A 60 8.32 -28.80 -6.84
N LEU A 61 7.17 -28.98 -6.21
CA LEU A 61 6.62 -28.00 -5.26
C LEU A 61 7.51 -27.87 -4.01
N GLU A 62 8.07 -28.98 -3.50
CA GLU A 62 9.03 -28.95 -2.39
C GLU A 62 10.31 -28.19 -2.77
N LEU A 63 10.88 -28.49 -3.96
CA LEU A 63 12.08 -27.84 -4.47
C LEU A 63 11.89 -26.33 -4.65
N THR A 64 10.82 -25.94 -5.33
CA THR A 64 10.53 -24.52 -5.58
C THR A 64 10.23 -23.77 -4.29
N GLU A 65 9.58 -24.37 -3.31
CA GLU A 65 9.40 -23.78 -1.98
C GLU A 65 10.73 -23.55 -1.28
N SER A 66 11.66 -24.51 -1.31
CA SER A 66 12.99 -24.35 -0.73
C SER A 66 13.73 -23.16 -1.34
N ILE A 67 13.68 -23.01 -2.67
CA ILE A 67 14.31 -21.89 -3.38
C ILE A 67 13.66 -20.55 -2.97
N ILE A 68 12.34 -20.48 -2.96
CA ILE A 68 11.58 -19.28 -2.64
C ILE A 68 11.81 -18.82 -1.20
N ARG A 69 11.90 -19.76 -0.25
CA ARG A 69 12.19 -19.44 1.16
C ARG A 69 13.58 -18.82 1.35
N GLN A 70 14.55 -19.17 0.49
CA GLN A 70 15.91 -18.64 0.50
C GLN A 70 16.01 -17.35 -0.34
N ASN A 71 15.34 -17.30 -1.48
CA ASN A 71 15.30 -16.15 -2.38
C ASN A 71 13.87 -15.89 -2.89
N PRO A 72 13.06 -15.12 -2.17
CA PRO A 72 11.67 -14.85 -2.56
C PRO A 72 11.53 -14.03 -3.85
N ALA A 73 12.63 -13.47 -4.37
CA ALA A 73 12.64 -12.76 -5.64
C ALA A 73 12.95 -13.65 -6.86
N HIS A 74 13.14 -14.96 -6.67
CA HIS A 74 13.44 -15.89 -7.75
C HIS A 74 12.24 -16.14 -8.65
N TYR A 75 11.97 -15.21 -9.59
CA TYR A 75 10.76 -15.19 -10.43
C TYR A 75 10.55 -16.47 -11.26
N THR A 76 11.65 -17.14 -11.73
CA THR A 76 11.55 -18.39 -12.49
C THR A 76 11.01 -19.54 -11.63
N ALA A 77 11.43 -19.62 -10.35
CA ALA A 77 10.91 -20.63 -9.45
C ALA A 77 9.43 -20.42 -9.15
N TRP A 78 8.97 -19.15 -9.00
CA TRP A 78 7.56 -18.81 -8.84
C TRP A 78 6.73 -19.21 -10.06
N GLN A 79 7.21 -18.89 -11.28
CA GLN A 79 6.51 -19.24 -12.51
C GLN A 79 6.39 -20.76 -12.66
N TYR A 80 7.50 -21.48 -12.48
CA TYR A 80 7.50 -22.93 -12.59
C TYR A 80 6.63 -23.61 -11.51
N ARG A 81 6.62 -23.06 -10.29
CA ARG A 81 5.72 -23.49 -9.21
C ARG A 81 4.26 -23.35 -9.63
N TYR A 82 3.87 -22.19 -10.14
CA TYR A 82 2.50 -21.93 -10.59
C TYR A 82 2.08 -22.93 -11.71
N GLU A 83 2.91 -23.14 -12.70
CA GLU A 83 2.65 -24.10 -13.78
C GLU A 83 2.53 -25.54 -13.24
N THR A 84 3.40 -25.91 -12.30
CA THR A 84 3.36 -27.23 -11.63
C THR A 84 2.06 -27.42 -10.84
N LEU A 85 1.63 -26.42 -10.06
CA LEU A 85 0.35 -26.46 -9.33
C LEU A 85 -0.84 -26.78 -10.25
N LEU A 86 -0.87 -26.11 -11.41
CA LEU A 86 -1.94 -26.32 -12.40
C LEU A 86 -1.85 -27.71 -13.06
N ALA A 87 -0.65 -28.12 -13.46
CA ALA A 87 -0.43 -29.37 -14.17
C ALA A 87 -0.81 -30.61 -13.33
N ILE A 88 -0.51 -30.59 -12.03
CA ILE A 88 -0.85 -31.72 -11.13
C ILE A 88 -2.22 -31.57 -10.47
N ASN A 89 -2.99 -30.52 -10.80
CA ASN A 89 -4.24 -30.17 -10.16
C ASN A 89 -4.11 -30.10 -8.63
N ALA A 90 -3.04 -29.44 -8.14
CA ALA A 90 -2.80 -29.30 -6.69
C ALA A 90 -3.92 -28.47 -6.02
N PRO A 91 -4.26 -28.77 -4.76
CA PRO A 91 -5.28 -28.03 -4.03
C PRO A 91 -4.81 -26.61 -3.71
N LEU A 92 -5.32 -25.62 -4.44
CA LEU A 92 -4.88 -24.21 -4.35
C LEU A 92 -5.14 -23.59 -2.96
N ASP A 93 -6.06 -24.14 -2.17
CA ASP A 93 -6.26 -23.69 -0.77
C ASP A 93 -5.06 -24.06 0.13
N VAL A 94 -4.31 -25.12 -0.21
CA VAL A 94 -3.05 -25.46 0.48
C VAL A 94 -1.99 -24.43 0.14
N GLU A 95 -1.88 -24.10 -1.12
CA GLU A 95 -0.95 -23.06 -1.61
C GLU A 95 -1.27 -21.69 -1.01
N LEU A 96 -2.55 -21.30 -0.92
CA LEU A 96 -2.92 -20.03 -0.29
C LEU A 96 -2.54 -19.97 1.19
N ARG A 97 -2.60 -21.09 1.93
CA ARG A 97 -2.10 -21.13 3.32
C ARG A 97 -0.58 -20.93 3.41
N LEU A 98 0.19 -21.52 2.50
CA LEU A 98 1.62 -21.24 2.39
C LEU A 98 1.85 -19.74 2.07
N MET A 99 1.04 -19.18 1.18
CA MET A 99 1.12 -17.77 0.84
C MET A 99 0.75 -16.83 1.99
N ASP A 100 -0.10 -17.26 2.93
CA ASP A 100 -0.39 -16.47 4.15
C ASP A 100 0.90 -16.26 4.98
N GLU A 101 1.73 -17.30 5.10
CA GLU A 101 3.03 -17.20 5.76
C GLU A 101 4.02 -16.34 4.95
N LEU A 102 4.20 -16.67 3.66
CA LEU A 102 5.22 -16.04 2.82
C LEU A 102 4.93 -14.55 2.57
N ALA A 103 3.66 -14.16 2.45
CA ALA A 103 3.28 -12.76 2.25
C ALA A 103 3.59 -11.89 3.49
N ILE A 104 3.46 -12.43 4.69
CA ILE A 104 3.85 -11.71 5.91
C ILE A 104 5.37 -11.67 6.05
N LYS A 105 6.06 -12.81 5.82
CA LYS A 105 7.51 -12.90 5.95
C LYS A 105 8.27 -12.06 4.91
N PHE A 106 7.77 -12.01 3.69
CA PHE A 106 8.40 -11.34 2.54
C PHE A 106 7.52 -10.22 1.96
N MET A 107 6.91 -9.44 2.81
CA MET A 107 5.89 -8.44 2.51
C MET A 107 6.32 -7.40 1.44
N LYS A 108 7.63 -7.22 1.24
CA LYS A 108 8.20 -6.25 0.29
C LYS A 108 8.65 -6.88 -1.04
N THR A 109 8.27 -8.13 -1.32
CA THR A 109 8.66 -8.87 -2.52
C THR A 109 7.51 -8.95 -3.51
N TYR A 110 7.67 -8.35 -4.70
CA TYR A 110 6.64 -8.30 -5.75
C TYR A 110 6.15 -9.68 -6.18
N GLN A 111 7.06 -10.65 -6.30
CA GLN A 111 6.75 -12.01 -6.78
C GLN A 111 5.78 -12.73 -5.86
N VAL A 112 5.89 -12.53 -4.56
CA VAL A 112 4.98 -13.10 -3.55
C VAL A 112 3.55 -12.62 -3.78
N TRP A 113 3.36 -11.31 -3.93
CA TRP A 113 2.04 -10.72 -4.17
C TRP A 113 1.48 -11.09 -5.53
N HIS A 114 2.34 -11.18 -6.56
CA HIS A 114 1.91 -11.60 -7.90
C HIS A 114 1.43 -13.04 -7.91
N HIS A 115 2.18 -13.98 -7.31
CA HIS A 115 1.75 -15.37 -7.21
C HIS A 115 0.41 -15.50 -6.48
N ARG A 116 0.25 -14.76 -5.38
CA ARG A 116 -1.00 -14.69 -4.63
C ARG A 116 -2.16 -14.18 -5.49
N GLN A 117 -1.94 -13.15 -6.30
CA GLN A 117 -2.95 -12.65 -7.26
C GLN A 117 -3.44 -13.76 -8.19
N LEU A 118 -2.51 -14.50 -8.79
CA LEU A 118 -2.85 -15.59 -9.73
C LEU A 118 -3.75 -16.65 -9.05
N LEU A 119 -3.44 -17.00 -7.81
CA LEU A 119 -4.25 -17.98 -7.06
C LEU A 119 -5.65 -17.45 -6.72
N VAL A 120 -5.75 -16.19 -6.31
CA VAL A 120 -7.05 -15.58 -5.95
C VAL A 120 -7.95 -15.44 -7.16
N VAL A 121 -7.39 -15.12 -8.31
CA VAL A 121 -8.14 -15.11 -9.60
C VAL A 121 -8.76 -16.48 -9.90
N LEU A 122 -8.02 -17.57 -9.65
CA LEU A 122 -8.50 -18.93 -9.90
C LEU A 122 -9.50 -19.41 -8.85
N THR A 123 -9.24 -19.14 -7.57
CA THR A 123 -10.07 -19.62 -6.46
C THR A 123 -11.36 -18.82 -6.29
N ARG A 124 -11.39 -17.56 -6.77
CA ARG A 124 -12.50 -16.61 -6.67
C ARG A 124 -13.08 -16.50 -5.25
N LYS A 125 -12.19 -16.31 -4.25
CA LYS A 125 -12.56 -16.13 -2.84
C LYS A 125 -12.16 -14.75 -2.31
N PRO A 126 -12.65 -13.64 -2.90
CA PRO A 126 -12.16 -12.29 -2.60
C PRO A 126 -12.48 -11.83 -1.17
N GLN A 127 -13.57 -12.29 -0.55
CA GLN A 127 -13.93 -11.93 0.84
C GLN A 127 -12.91 -12.50 1.83
N ALA A 128 -12.48 -13.75 1.65
CA ALA A 128 -11.44 -14.36 2.49
C ALA A 128 -10.09 -13.65 2.30
N GLU A 129 -9.80 -13.25 1.08
CA GLU A 129 -8.60 -12.50 0.73
C GLU A 129 -8.61 -11.09 1.34
N LEU A 130 -9.72 -10.37 1.26
CA LEU A 130 -9.88 -9.06 1.89
C LEU A 130 -9.66 -9.13 3.41
N ALA A 131 -10.19 -10.18 4.05
CA ALA A 131 -9.98 -10.43 5.47
C ALA A 131 -8.49 -10.70 5.79
N PHE A 132 -7.77 -11.43 4.93
CA PHE A 132 -6.32 -11.62 5.07
C PHE A 132 -5.57 -10.29 4.99
N ILE A 133 -5.84 -9.47 3.97
CA ILE A 133 -5.20 -8.17 3.77
C ILE A 133 -5.47 -7.23 4.96
N THR A 134 -6.69 -7.24 5.49
CA THR A 134 -7.08 -6.44 6.66
C THR A 134 -6.22 -6.82 7.88
N ARG A 135 -6.01 -8.12 8.13
CA ARG A 135 -5.12 -8.58 9.21
C ARG A 135 -3.66 -8.16 8.97
N ALA A 136 -3.17 -8.29 7.73
CA ALA A 136 -1.80 -7.90 7.37
C ALA A 136 -1.55 -6.39 7.60
N LEU A 137 -2.50 -5.51 7.22
CA LEU A 137 -2.43 -4.07 7.43
C LEU A 137 -2.64 -3.65 8.89
N SER A 138 -3.28 -4.49 9.70
CA SER A 138 -3.43 -4.26 11.14
C SER A 138 -2.20 -4.67 11.96
N GLY A 139 -1.20 -5.29 11.32
CA GLY A 139 0.06 -5.72 11.91
C GLY A 139 1.10 -4.61 12.02
N GLU A 140 2.38 -5.00 11.97
CA GLU A 140 3.51 -4.08 12.21
C GLU A 140 3.75 -3.06 11.07
N ASP A 141 3.51 -3.44 9.81
CA ASP A 141 3.75 -2.57 8.64
C ASP A 141 2.45 -2.06 8.02
N GLN A 142 1.75 -1.20 8.76
CA GLN A 142 0.48 -0.58 8.36
C GLN A 142 0.60 0.36 7.13
N LYS A 143 1.81 0.64 6.68
CA LYS A 143 2.11 1.54 5.55
C LYS A 143 2.76 0.81 4.38
N ASN A 144 2.72 -0.53 4.39
CA ASN A 144 3.33 -1.34 3.34
C ASN A 144 2.69 -1.07 1.97
N TYR A 145 3.50 -0.57 1.05
CA TYR A 145 3.06 -0.24 -0.30
C TYR A 145 2.42 -1.43 -1.04
N HIS A 146 3.05 -2.61 -0.95
CA HIS A 146 2.58 -3.81 -1.68
C HIS A 146 1.22 -4.26 -1.17
N THR A 147 1.04 -4.26 0.16
CA THR A 147 -0.23 -4.68 0.77
C THR A 147 -1.37 -3.72 0.42
N TRP A 148 -1.14 -2.40 0.43
CA TRP A 148 -2.13 -1.42 0.01
C TRP A 148 -2.44 -1.50 -1.49
N SER A 149 -1.42 -1.65 -2.35
CA SER A 149 -1.61 -1.83 -3.78
C SER A 149 -2.38 -3.10 -4.09
N TYR A 150 -2.10 -4.17 -3.35
CA TYR A 150 -2.79 -5.44 -3.49
C TYR A 150 -4.27 -5.34 -3.07
N ARG A 151 -4.59 -4.59 -1.98
CA ARG A 151 -5.97 -4.31 -1.58
C ARG A 151 -6.75 -3.59 -2.68
N GLN A 152 -6.17 -2.53 -3.25
CA GLN A 152 -6.79 -1.78 -4.35
C GLN A 152 -6.99 -2.64 -5.59
N TRP A 153 -6.01 -3.50 -5.91
CA TRP A 153 -6.14 -4.45 -7.01
C TRP A 153 -7.31 -5.42 -6.77
N LEU A 154 -7.42 -6.00 -5.57
CA LEU A 154 -8.50 -6.95 -5.25
C LEU A 154 -9.88 -6.32 -5.45
N LEU A 155 -10.09 -5.13 -4.87
CA LEU A 155 -11.33 -4.38 -5.01
C LEU A 155 -11.64 -4.00 -6.45
N SER A 156 -10.63 -3.60 -7.23
CA SER A 156 -10.80 -3.26 -8.64
C SER A 156 -11.07 -4.47 -9.52
N TYR A 157 -10.44 -5.61 -9.23
CA TYR A 157 -10.59 -6.84 -10.02
C TYR A 157 -11.97 -7.48 -9.80
N PHE A 158 -12.46 -7.50 -8.56
CA PHE A 158 -13.78 -8.00 -8.18
C PHE A 158 -14.78 -6.87 -7.97
N ASN A 159 -14.72 -5.86 -8.82
CA ASN A 159 -15.45 -4.59 -8.67
C ASN A 159 -16.98 -4.75 -8.68
N ASP A 160 -17.50 -5.82 -9.24
CA ASP A 160 -18.90 -6.20 -9.31
C ASP A 160 -19.45 -6.82 -8.02
N GLU A 161 -18.57 -7.15 -7.06
CA GLU A 161 -18.97 -7.69 -5.75
C GLU A 161 -19.14 -6.56 -4.73
N GLU A 162 -20.35 -5.99 -4.64
CA GLU A 162 -20.66 -4.83 -3.77
C GLU A 162 -20.33 -5.09 -2.29
N GLU A 163 -20.46 -6.33 -1.82
CA GLU A 163 -20.13 -6.72 -0.45
C GLU A 163 -18.67 -6.44 -0.07
N LEU A 164 -17.74 -6.45 -1.04
CA LEU A 164 -16.33 -6.13 -0.77
C LEU A 164 -16.13 -4.64 -0.42
N TRP A 165 -17.00 -3.78 -0.94
CA TRP A 165 -16.90 -2.34 -0.73
C TRP A 165 -17.61 -1.86 0.52
N SER A 166 -18.61 -2.60 1.00
CA SER A 166 -19.52 -2.18 2.05
C SER A 166 -18.84 -1.81 3.38
N GLY A 167 -17.66 -2.33 3.67
CA GLY A 167 -16.90 -2.04 4.89
C GLY A 167 -15.63 -1.20 4.67
N GLU A 168 -15.35 -0.74 3.44
CA GLU A 168 -14.07 -0.11 3.14
C GLU A 168 -13.88 1.26 3.80
N LEU A 169 -14.92 2.07 3.89
CA LEU A 169 -14.83 3.36 4.60
C LEU A 169 -14.64 3.17 6.10
N ASP A 170 -15.32 2.21 6.71
CA ASP A 170 -15.17 1.89 8.14
C ASP A 170 -13.74 1.39 8.43
N PHE A 171 -13.21 0.53 7.56
CA PHE A 171 -11.82 0.09 7.66
C PHE A 171 -10.83 1.26 7.59
N VAL A 172 -11.02 2.18 6.65
CA VAL A 172 -10.16 3.37 6.53
C VAL A 172 -10.29 4.25 7.77
N ASP A 173 -11.50 4.44 8.29
CA ASP A 173 -11.73 5.26 9.48
C ASP A 173 -11.06 4.65 10.72
N GLU A 174 -11.06 3.33 10.86
CA GLU A 174 -10.32 2.63 11.91
C GLU A 174 -8.81 2.87 11.77
N MET A 175 -8.25 2.75 10.57
CA MET A 175 -6.84 2.99 10.32
C MET A 175 -6.42 4.45 10.61
N LEU A 176 -7.26 5.42 10.25
CA LEU A 176 -7.01 6.85 10.51
C LEU A 176 -7.24 7.23 11.98
N THR A 177 -8.11 6.51 12.69
CA THR A 177 -8.28 6.67 14.15
C THR A 177 -7.02 6.21 14.89
N ARG A 178 -6.38 5.13 14.44
CA ARG A 178 -5.11 4.63 15.00
C ARG A 178 -3.93 5.54 14.68
N ASP A 179 -3.82 5.98 13.44
CA ASP A 179 -2.79 6.91 12.96
C ASP A 179 -3.36 7.86 11.92
N VAL A 180 -3.80 9.04 12.36
CA VAL A 180 -4.33 10.10 11.48
C VAL A 180 -3.32 10.57 10.43
N ARG A 181 -2.02 10.30 10.64
CA ARG A 181 -0.94 10.63 9.70
C ARG A 181 -0.61 9.51 8.72
N ASN A 182 -1.37 8.40 8.71
CA ASN A 182 -1.18 7.32 7.75
C ASN A 182 -1.59 7.77 6.35
N ASN A 183 -0.63 8.26 5.56
CA ASN A 183 -0.87 8.73 4.19
C ASN A 183 -1.40 7.62 3.27
N SER A 184 -1.06 6.35 3.52
CA SER A 184 -1.58 5.22 2.73
C SER A 184 -3.09 5.05 2.95
N ALA A 185 -3.57 5.22 4.19
CA ALA A 185 -4.99 5.18 4.50
C ALA A 185 -5.74 6.37 3.87
N TRP A 186 -5.18 7.59 3.89
CA TRP A 186 -5.75 8.74 3.18
C TRP A 186 -5.84 8.52 1.68
N HIS A 187 -4.79 7.95 1.07
CA HIS A 187 -4.79 7.60 -0.35
C HIS A 187 -5.85 6.54 -0.67
N HIS A 188 -5.99 5.52 0.19
CA HIS A 188 -7.02 4.50 0.01
C HIS A 188 -8.43 5.06 0.18
N ARG A 189 -8.66 5.99 1.14
CA ARG A 189 -9.94 6.72 1.22
C ARG A 189 -10.26 7.43 -0.08
N PHE A 190 -9.27 8.10 -0.67
CA PHE A 190 -9.46 8.76 -1.95
C PHE A 190 -9.88 7.77 -3.05
N PHE A 191 -9.23 6.62 -3.11
CA PHE A 191 -9.56 5.56 -4.04
C PHE A 191 -11.00 5.06 -3.85
N VAL A 192 -11.40 4.76 -2.61
CA VAL A 192 -12.76 4.27 -2.29
C VAL A 192 -13.82 5.29 -2.66
N VAL A 193 -13.64 6.56 -2.32
CA VAL A 193 -14.67 7.60 -2.52
C VAL A 193 -14.73 8.08 -3.97
N TRP A 194 -13.58 8.21 -4.66
CA TRP A 194 -13.52 8.95 -5.92
C TRP A 194 -13.14 8.11 -7.14
N ALA A 195 -12.47 6.98 -6.95
CA ALA A 195 -11.95 6.16 -8.06
C ALA A 195 -12.66 4.80 -8.21
N SER A 196 -13.50 4.40 -7.27
CA SER A 196 -14.20 3.11 -7.28
C SER A 196 -15.46 3.05 -8.14
N GLY A 197 -15.91 4.18 -8.68
CA GLY A 197 -17.22 4.33 -9.31
C GLY A 197 -18.31 4.76 -8.31
N VAL A 198 -19.57 4.75 -8.75
CA VAL A 198 -20.73 5.04 -7.88
C VAL A 198 -21.10 3.75 -7.15
N ARG A 199 -21.20 3.81 -5.82
CA ARG A 199 -21.57 2.68 -4.96
C ARG A 199 -23.01 2.84 -4.46
N GLU A 200 -23.61 1.74 -4.02
CA GLU A 200 -24.95 1.76 -3.43
C GLU A 200 -25.04 2.81 -2.31
N GLY A 201 -26.05 3.66 -2.34
CA GLY A 201 -26.23 4.76 -1.41
C GLY A 201 -25.38 6.00 -1.66
N GLU A 202 -24.60 6.02 -2.74
CA GLU A 202 -23.73 7.14 -3.16
C GLU A 202 -24.17 7.83 -4.46
N GLU A 203 -25.43 7.75 -4.79
CA GLU A 203 -26.00 8.37 -5.99
C GLU A 203 -26.06 9.91 -5.88
N ASP A 204 -26.14 10.44 -4.64
CA ASP A 204 -26.11 11.88 -4.37
C ASP A 204 -24.68 12.40 -4.23
N ARG A 205 -24.15 12.92 -5.34
CA ARG A 205 -22.79 13.44 -5.41
C ARG A 205 -22.54 14.63 -4.49
N GLU A 206 -23.52 15.51 -4.31
CA GLU A 206 -23.37 16.70 -3.45
C GLU A 206 -23.27 16.27 -1.97
N ARG A 207 -24.06 15.30 -1.57
CA ARG A 207 -24.01 14.72 -0.23
C ARG A 207 -22.65 14.10 0.08
N ILE A 208 -22.06 13.37 -0.88
CA ILE A 208 -20.72 12.78 -0.72
C ILE A 208 -19.68 13.89 -0.59
N VAL A 209 -19.69 14.88 -1.46
CA VAL A 209 -18.76 16.02 -1.41
C VAL A 209 -18.83 16.72 -0.05
N ARG A 210 -20.05 16.99 0.44
CA ARG A 210 -20.24 17.64 1.76
C ARG A 210 -19.72 16.76 2.90
N ARG A 211 -20.01 15.45 2.90
CA ARG A 211 -19.50 14.49 3.87
C ARG A 211 -17.97 14.51 3.92
N GLU A 212 -17.32 14.42 2.77
CA GLU A 212 -15.87 14.38 2.70
C GLU A 212 -15.20 15.71 3.06
N LEU A 213 -15.83 16.85 2.71
CA LEU A 213 -15.35 18.17 3.15
C LEU A 213 -15.38 18.30 4.69
N ILE A 214 -16.49 17.91 5.30
CA ILE A 214 -16.61 17.90 6.78
C ILE A 214 -15.57 16.96 7.39
N TYR A 215 -15.46 15.73 6.86
CA TYR A 215 -14.53 14.74 7.36
C TYR A 215 -13.08 15.22 7.34
N VAL A 216 -12.59 15.73 6.22
CA VAL A 216 -11.20 16.16 6.12
C VAL A 216 -10.93 17.40 6.95
N LYS A 217 -11.86 18.37 7.02
CA LYS A 217 -11.72 19.56 7.85
C LYS A 217 -11.66 19.22 9.35
N GLN A 218 -12.47 18.27 9.82
CA GLN A 218 -12.42 17.79 11.21
C GLN A 218 -11.09 17.13 11.53
N ASN A 219 -10.54 16.32 10.62
CA ASN A 219 -9.22 15.71 10.81
C ASN A 219 -8.07 16.74 10.77
N ILE A 220 -8.19 17.78 9.95
CA ILE A 220 -7.26 18.92 9.97
C ILE A 220 -7.39 19.68 11.30
N SER A 221 -8.59 19.91 11.80
CA SER A 221 -8.82 20.56 13.09
C SER A 221 -8.16 19.78 14.22
N PHE A 222 -8.31 18.46 14.23
CA PHE A 222 -7.68 17.58 15.21
C PHE A 222 -6.15 17.58 15.12
N ALA A 223 -5.58 17.53 13.92
CA ALA A 223 -4.14 17.47 13.66
C ALA A 223 -3.71 18.43 12.55
N PRO A 224 -3.64 19.76 12.78
CA PRO A 224 -3.41 20.76 11.74
C PRO A 224 -2.09 20.57 10.96
N ASN A 225 -1.05 20.06 11.63
CA ASN A 225 0.25 19.82 10.99
C ASN A 225 0.35 18.43 10.34
N ASN A 226 -0.78 17.81 10.00
CA ASN A 226 -0.84 16.56 9.24
C ASN A 226 -0.91 16.83 7.74
N PHE A 227 0.22 16.74 7.07
CA PHE A 227 0.32 16.92 5.61
C PHE A 227 -0.64 16.04 4.80
N ALA A 228 -0.90 14.81 5.25
CA ALA A 228 -1.74 13.87 4.51
C ALA A 228 -3.20 14.35 4.39
N ALA A 229 -3.76 14.95 5.44
CA ALA A 229 -5.13 15.50 5.41
C ALA A 229 -5.23 16.72 4.48
N TRP A 230 -4.23 17.61 4.49
CA TRP A 230 -4.17 18.73 3.55
C TRP A 230 -4.04 18.27 2.09
N ASN A 231 -3.24 17.22 1.83
CA ASN A 231 -3.15 16.62 0.51
C ASN A 231 -4.45 15.98 0.06
N TYR A 232 -5.17 15.32 0.97
CA TYR A 232 -6.49 14.78 0.65
C TYR A 232 -7.46 15.89 0.24
N LEU A 233 -7.53 16.99 1.01
CA LEU A 233 -8.36 18.15 0.67
C LEU A 233 -7.99 18.73 -0.71
N ARG A 234 -6.71 18.93 -0.97
CA ARG A 234 -6.18 19.40 -2.25
C ARG A 234 -6.55 18.47 -3.41
N GLY A 235 -6.33 17.18 -3.21
CA GLY A 235 -6.66 16.13 -4.19
C GLY A 235 -8.14 16.10 -4.52
N MET A 236 -9.00 16.19 -3.51
CA MET A 236 -10.44 16.21 -3.66
C MET A 236 -10.92 17.44 -4.47
N LEU A 237 -10.51 18.64 -4.09
CA LEU A 237 -10.87 19.86 -4.82
C LEU A 237 -10.40 19.83 -6.28
N THR A 238 -9.19 19.30 -6.52
CA THR A 238 -8.64 19.15 -7.86
C THR A 238 -9.44 18.14 -8.69
N HIS A 239 -9.77 16.97 -8.13
CA HIS A 239 -10.56 15.93 -8.79
C HIS A 239 -11.95 16.42 -9.17
N LEU A 240 -12.58 17.17 -8.26
CA LEU A 240 -13.93 17.74 -8.45
C LEU A 240 -13.94 18.99 -9.32
N LYS A 241 -12.75 19.53 -9.69
CA LYS A 241 -12.59 20.81 -10.37
C LYS A 241 -13.22 21.97 -9.61
N MET A 242 -13.22 21.89 -8.29
CA MET A 242 -13.73 22.96 -7.41
C MET A 242 -12.65 24.01 -7.19
N PRO A 243 -13.01 25.31 -7.17
CA PRO A 243 -12.07 26.37 -6.81
C PRO A 243 -11.52 26.16 -5.41
N PHE A 244 -10.22 26.33 -5.21
CA PHE A 244 -9.59 26.21 -3.89
C PHE A 244 -10.09 27.27 -2.92
N SER A 245 -10.54 28.42 -3.43
CA SER A 245 -11.18 29.50 -2.65
C SER A 245 -12.48 29.06 -1.94
N THR A 246 -13.10 27.95 -2.37
CA THR A 246 -14.26 27.36 -1.68
C THR A 246 -14.00 27.06 -0.19
N VAL A 247 -12.76 26.84 0.19
CA VAL A 247 -12.35 26.54 1.56
C VAL A 247 -11.52 27.66 2.21
N ILE A 248 -11.48 28.85 1.63
CA ILE A 248 -10.59 29.94 2.07
C ILE A 248 -10.82 30.36 3.52
N ASP A 249 -12.09 30.44 3.95
CA ASP A 249 -12.44 30.86 5.32
C ASP A 249 -11.96 29.82 6.34
N PHE A 250 -12.09 28.54 6.01
CA PHE A 250 -11.53 27.47 6.83
C PHE A 250 -10.00 27.56 6.88
N VAL A 251 -9.30 27.68 5.75
CA VAL A 251 -7.85 27.73 5.67
C VAL A 251 -7.28 28.89 6.48
N LYS A 252 -7.89 30.07 6.42
CA LYS A 252 -7.47 31.27 7.15
C LYS A 252 -7.44 31.07 8.67
N LEU A 253 -8.28 30.22 9.22
CA LEU A 253 -8.27 29.91 10.68
C LEU A 253 -6.95 29.33 11.15
N TYR A 254 -6.20 28.70 10.27
CA TYR A 254 -4.97 27.97 10.56
C TYR A 254 -3.69 28.71 10.17
N THR A 255 -3.82 29.90 9.52
CA THR A 255 -2.69 30.72 9.09
C THR A 255 -2.28 31.80 10.10
N VAL A 256 -3.02 31.92 11.18
CA VAL A 256 -2.82 32.91 12.27
C VAL A 256 -2.53 32.21 13.60
N PRO A 257 -1.89 32.89 14.57
CA PRO A 257 -1.72 32.37 15.91
C PRO A 257 -3.06 31.94 16.56
N PHE A 258 -3.00 31.01 17.48
CA PHE A 258 -4.17 30.50 18.19
C PHE A 258 -4.92 31.63 18.93
N ASP A 259 -6.23 31.73 18.71
CA ASP A 259 -7.13 32.66 19.39
C ASP A 259 -8.00 31.91 20.40
N PRO A 260 -7.75 32.05 21.71
CA PRO A 260 -8.52 31.36 22.74
C PRO A 260 -10.02 31.69 22.74
N SER A 261 -10.42 32.86 22.22
CA SER A 261 -11.84 33.26 22.18
C SER A 261 -12.68 32.46 21.18
N ARG A 262 -12.04 31.72 20.28
CA ARG A 262 -12.72 30.89 19.24
C ARG A 262 -12.97 29.45 19.67
N THR A 263 -12.53 29.03 20.83
CA THR A 263 -12.59 27.61 21.25
C THR A 263 -13.99 27.11 21.58
N ASP A 264 -14.94 28.03 21.84
CA ASP A 264 -16.31 27.69 22.24
C ASP A 264 -17.28 27.67 21.03
N ILE A 265 -16.78 27.93 19.84
CA ILE A 265 -17.57 27.92 18.61
C ILE A 265 -17.64 26.48 18.07
N VAL A 266 -18.85 25.91 18.08
CA VAL A 266 -19.10 24.62 17.39
C VAL A 266 -19.52 24.90 15.96
N ASP A 267 -18.54 24.97 15.05
CA ASP A 267 -18.78 25.04 13.62
C ASP A 267 -18.29 23.73 12.98
N LEU A 268 -19.23 22.89 12.57
CA LEU A 268 -18.91 21.59 11.95
C LEU A 268 -18.41 21.74 10.51
N GLU A 269 -18.78 22.83 9.84
CA GLU A 269 -18.36 23.10 8.46
C GLU A 269 -16.98 23.76 8.37
N ASN A 270 -16.64 24.60 9.37
CA ASN A 270 -15.32 25.22 9.49
C ASN A 270 -14.81 25.09 10.93
N PRO A 271 -14.48 23.88 11.37
CA PRO A 271 -14.06 23.64 12.74
C PRO A 271 -12.78 24.43 13.06
N PRO A 272 -12.69 25.07 14.25
CA PRO A 272 -11.50 25.77 14.67
C PRO A 272 -10.37 24.78 14.99
N PRO A 273 -9.10 25.23 14.98
CA PRO A 273 -7.98 24.39 15.39
C PRO A 273 -8.12 23.90 16.82
N SER A 274 -7.66 22.68 17.11
CA SER A 274 -7.62 22.13 18.47
C SER A 274 -6.76 23.00 19.39
N LYS A 275 -7.09 23.00 20.70
CA LYS A 275 -6.40 23.83 21.73
C LYS A 275 -4.89 23.60 21.82
N GLN A 276 -4.41 22.42 21.38
CA GLN A 276 -3.00 22.06 21.42
C GLN A 276 -2.32 22.21 20.05
N ALA A 277 -3.01 22.82 19.07
CA ALA A 277 -2.46 23.01 17.74
C ALA A 277 -1.28 23.99 17.76
N HIS A 278 -0.19 23.58 17.08
CA HIS A 278 0.93 24.50 16.81
C HIS A 278 0.54 25.35 15.60
N LEU A 279 0.33 26.66 15.82
CA LEU A 279 -0.07 27.62 14.81
C LEU A 279 0.91 28.81 14.79
N PRO A 280 1.08 29.47 13.63
CA PRO A 280 0.45 29.18 12.34
C PRO A 280 0.88 27.84 11.72
N CYS A 281 -0.04 27.19 10.99
CA CYS A 281 0.23 25.92 10.31
C CYS A 281 0.87 26.16 8.95
N VAL A 282 2.06 25.64 8.71
CA VAL A 282 2.79 25.81 7.44
C VAL A 282 2.01 25.28 6.23
N HIS A 283 1.26 24.19 6.38
CA HIS A 283 0.45 23.63 5.31
C HIS A 283 -0.76 24.51 4.97
N ALA A 284 -1.32 25.20 5.96
CA ALA A 284 -2.39 26.16 5.72
C ALA A 284 -1.88 27.41 5.01
N ILE A 285 -0.71 27.92 5.39
CA ILE A 285 -0.07 29.05 4.71
C ILE A 285 0.22 28.69 3.26
N GLU A 286 0.79 27.52 3.00
CA GLU A 286 1.02 26.97 1.65
C GLU A 286 -0.27 26.88 0.85
N PHE A 287 -1.36 26.34 1.46
CA PHE A 287 -2.65 26.20 0.81
C PHE A 287 -3.28 27.55 0.48
N LEU A 288 -3.14 28.55 1.37
CA LEU A 288 -3.63 29.91 1.13
C LEU A 288 -2.85 30.60 0.01
N ALA A 289 -1.52 30.39 -0.06
CA ALA A 289 -0.70 30.89 -1.15
C ALA A 289 -1.16 30.30 -2.50
N ASP A 290 -1.44 28.99 -2.56
CA ASP A 290 -1.99 28.35 -3.75
C ASP A 290 -3.36 28.88 -4.15
N ILE A 291 -4.21 29.25 -3.19
CA ILE A 291 -5.51 29.88 -3.49
C ILE A 291 -5.27 31.20 -4.24
N HIS A 292 -4.45 32.08 -3.69
CA HIS A 292 -4.18 33.40 -4.27
C HIS A 292 -3.45 33.34 -5.61
N GLU A 293 -2.51 32.39 -5.76
CA GLU A 293 -1.82 32.14 -7.03
C GLU A 293 -2.80 31.70 -8.12
N ARG A 294 -3.76 30.82 -7.79
CA ARG A 294 -4.79 30.33 -8.73
C ARG A 294 -5.86 31.36 -9.06
N GLU A 295 -6.20 32.24 -8.14
CA GLU A 295 -7.08 33.39 -8.40
C GLU A 295 -6.44 34.36 -9.39
N GLY A 296 -5.11 34.45 -9.39
CA GLY A 296 -4.33 35.24 -10.34
C GLY A 296 -4.49 36.77 -10.17
N GLY A 297 -4.14 37.52 -11.20
CA GLY A 297 -4.10 38.96 -11.15
C GLY A 297 -2.93 39.48 -10.28
N GLN A 298 -2.66 40.77 -10.36
CA GLN A 298 -1.52 41.37 -9.65
C GLN A 298 -1.67 41.23 -8.13
N SER A 299 -2.87 41.51 -7.59
CA SER A 299 -3.13 41.43 -6.15
C SER A 299 -3.02 40.00 -5.61
N GLY A 300 -3.51 38.99 -6.34
CA GLY A 300 -3.40 37.59 -5.94
C GLY A 300 -1.94 37.12 -5.92
N ILE A 301 -1.17 37.48 -6.94
CA ILE A 301 0.27 37.14 -7.00
C ILE A 301 1.03 37.81 -5.86
N GLU A 302 0.78 39.09 -5.57
CA GLU A 302 1.43 39.79 -4.45
C GLU A 302 1.14 39.13 -3.10
N GLN A 303 -0.13 38.73 -2.86
CA GLN A 303 -0.51 38.01 -1.63
C GLN A 303 0.15 36.64 -1.56
N ALA A 304 0.18 35.88 -2.63
CA ALA A 304 0.86 34.59 -2.69
C ALA A 304 2.37 34.73 -2.38
N VAL A 305 3.05 35.72 -2.97
CA VAL A 305 4.48 35.98 -2.71
C VAL A 305 4.74 36.30 -1.24
N GLU A 306 3.86 37.07 -0.59
CA GLU A 306 4.05 37.38 0.84
C GLU A 306 3.89 36.13 1.71
N LEU A 307 2.92 35.26 1.41
CA LEU A 307 2.73 33.98 2.10
C LEU A 307 3.93 33.04 1.87
N TRP A 308 4.49 33.00 0.66
CA TRP A 308 5.71 32.23 0.38
C TRP A 308 6.92 32.77 1.17
N ARG A 309 7.05 34.09 1.32
CA ARG A 309 8.07 34.70 2.18
C ARG A 309 7.89 34.35 3.65
N GLN A 310 6.63 34.28 4.12
CA GLN A 310 6.32 33.84 5.46
C GLN A 310 6.74 32.37 5.65
N LEU A 311 6.43 31.50 4.69
CA LEU A 311 6.81 30.07 4.73
C LEU A 311 8.33 29.86 4.85
N VAL A 312 9.14 30.66 4.16
CA VAL A 312 10.61 30.60 4.28
C VAL A 312 11.06 30.82 5.72
N LYS A 313 10.33 31.58 6.53
CA LYS A 313 10.65 31.83 7.95
C LYS A 313 10.10 30.73 8.86
N GLU A 314 8.87 30.30 8.63
CA GLU A 314 8.13 29.38 9.51
C GLU A 314 8.47 27.90 9.26
N ASP A 315 8.69 27.52 7.99
CA ASP A 315 8.98 26.13 7.64
C ASP A 315 10.47 25.82 7.76
N THR A 316 10.87 25.45 8.97
CA THR A 316 12.27 25.11 9.27
C THR A 316 12.70 23.76 8.69
N MET A 317 11.75 22.90 8.31
CA MET A 317 12.02 21.54 7.82
C MET A 317 12.32 21.49 6.31
N ARG A 318 11.77 22.45 5.54
CA ARG A 318 11.91 22.51 4.07
C ARG A 318 12.78 23.69 3.61
N LYS A 319 13.68 24.19 4.47
CA LYS A 319 14.69 25.19 4.06
C LYS A 319 15.65 24.56 3.06
N PRO A 320 15.95 25.23 1.92
CA PRO A 320 16.94 24.77 0.97
C PRO A 320 18.36 24.74 1.57
#